data_528c4c8b12fdfc8f8967ad5c4979b64c
#
_entry.id   528c4c8b12fdfc8f8967ad5c4979b64c
#
_cell.length_a   1.000
_cell.length_b   1.000
_cell.length_c   1.000
_cell.angle_alpha   90.00
_cell.angle_beta   90.00
_cell.angle_gamma   90.00
#
_symmetry.space_group_name_H-M   'P 1'
#
loop_
_entity.id
_entity.type
_entity.pdbx_description
1 polymer ?
#
loop_
_entity_poly.entity_id
_entity_poly.type
_entity_poly.pdbx_seq_one_letter_code
_entity_poly.pdbx_strand_id
1 'polypeptide(L)'
;MNNGGSEGFIATFVADFDSAMKTSLRSPLLLTLGALIWGVAFVAQSEGSNYMGSATFIGIRFLLGALVLLPFIRLSERRRTVRETPAEKKACWRAGAICGFWLFVASFFQQEGIALGASTGKAGFITAIYIVIVPILGLILYKKRTGLAVWIGVVISLAGLYLLCVTGEFALQKEDILMLLCAFTFSFQILAIDRFSPQFNALKLAAVQFLVCGTLGVLVAIPVDIASAGFAAWAAPLASWPAWISLLYAGILSSAVGYTLQIVGQKGFNPTVASMLMSLESVFAVLAGWLILHQTMTLREAIGAALVFVAVIIAQLRKTD
;
A
#
# COMPACT_ATOMS: atom_id res chain seq x y z
N MET A 1 -22.88 20.59 28.53
CA MET A 1 -23.15 19.30 27.91
C MET A 1 -21.83 18.79 27.30
N ASN A 2 -21.42 17.66 27.79
CA ASN A 2 -20.04 17.13 27.69
C ASN A 2 -19.72 16.53 26.33
N ASN A 3 -18.91 17.20 25.51
CA ASN A 3 -18.35 16.65 24.25
C ASN A 3 -16.94 16.03 24.42
N GLY A 4 -16.57 15.64 25.63
CA GLY A 4 -15.23 15.10 25.93
C GLY A 4 -15.04 13.59 25.72
N GLY A 5 -16.08 12.82 25.37
CA GLY A 5 -16.02 11.36 25.40
C GLY A 5 -15.30 10.69 24.22
N SER A 6 -15.49 11.18 23.01
CA SER A 6 -14.92 10.55 21.80
C SER A 6 -13.47 10.97 21.51
N GLU A 7 -13.08 12.18 21.88
CA GLU A 7 -11.71 12.66 21.73
C GLU A 7 -10.73 11.97 22.70
N GLY A 8 -11.20 11.63 23.89
CA GLY A 8 -10.45 10.87 24.89
C GLY A 8 -10.18 9.43 24.42
N PHE A 9 -11.19 8.77 23.85
CA PHE A 9 -11.12 7.36 23.48
C PHE A 9 -10.07 7.09 22.38
N ILE A 10 -10.07 7.86 21.29
CA ILE A 10 -9.09 7.67 20.19
C ILE A 10 -7.67 7.99 20.65
N ALA A 11 -7.50 9.00 21.49
CA ALA A 11 -6.19 9.40 22.01
C ALA A 11 -5.64 8.41 23.02
N THR A 12 -6.49 7.87 23.88
CA THR A 12 -6.14 6.83 24.85
C THR A 12 -5.86 5.52 24.12
N PHE A 13 -6.68 5.15 23.14
CA PHE A 13 -6.46 3.95 22.31
C PHE A 13 -5.11 4.00 21.58
N VAL A 14 -4.72 5.13 20.98
CA VAL A 14 -3.40 5.28 20.31
C VAL A 14 -2.26 5.29 21.32
N ALA A 15 -2.42 5.90 22.49
CA ALA A 15 -1.40 5.95 23.52
C ALA A 15 -1.26 4.60 24.25
N ASP A 16 -2.36 3.91 24.52
CA ASP A 16 -2.36 2.59 25.14
C ASP A 16 -1.87 1.51 24.18
N PHE A 17 -2.19 1.63 22.89
CA PHE A 17 -1.63 0.76 21.83
C PHE A 17 -0.11 0.95 21.67
N ASP A 18 0.39 2.19 21.84
CA ASP A 18 1.82 2.50 21.84
C ASP A 18 2.55 1.96 23.07
N SER A 19 1.89 1.93 24.23
CA SER A 19 2.48 1.45 25.49
C SER A 19 2.40 -0.06 25.69
N ALA A 20 1.38 -0.70 25.13
CA ALA A 20 1.08 -2.13 25.33
C ALA A 20 1.90 -3.08 24.46
N MET A 21 2.43 -2.62 23.31
CA MET A 21 3.24 -3.46 22.44
C MET A 21 4.73 -3.29 22.69
N LYS A 22 5.43 -4.39 23.01
CA LYS A 22 6.89 -4.43 22.93
C LYS A 22 7.32 -3.90 21.58
N THR A 23 8.22 -2.94 21.55
CA THR A 23 8.68 -2.20 20.36
C THR A 23 9.05 -3.11 19.16
N SER A 24 9.47 -4.36 19.46
CA SER A 24 9.85 -5.36 18.46
C SER A 24 8.69 -5.96 17.64
N LEU A 25 7.45 -5.96 18.16
CA LEU A 25 6.28 -6.56 17.48
C LEU A 25 5.39 -5.52 16.79
N ARG A 26 5.58 -4.25 17.10
CA ARG A 26 4.74 -3.16 16.57
C ARG A 26 4.82 -3.04 15.05
N SER A 27 6.03 -2.91 14.50
CA SER A 27 6.24 -2.76 13.06
C SER A 27 5.70 -3.94 12.25
N PRO A 28 6.01 -5.22 12.60
CA PRO A 28 5.41 -6.37 11.94
C PRO A 28 3.89 -6.36 11.95
N LEU A 29 3.26 -6.06 13.10
CA LEU A 29 1.79 -6.04 13.21
C LEU A 29 1.17 -4.96 12.34
N LEU A 30 1.71 -3.72 12.34
CA LEU A 30 1.20 -2.62 11.52
C LEU A 30 1.31 -2.93 10.03
N LEU A 31 2.44 -3.50 9.59
CA LEU A 31 2.66 -3.88 8.19
C LEU A 31 1.74 -5.04 7.77
N THR A 32 1.53 -6.03 8.63
CA THR A 32 0.60 -7.14 8.37
C THR A 32 -0.85 -6.66 8.30
N LEU A 33 -1.28 -5.72 9.17
CA LEU A 33 -2.60 -5.10 9.08
C LEU A 33 -2.76 -4.28 7.79
N GLY A 34 -1.71 -3.57 7.37
CA GLY A 34 -1.67 -2.90 6.06
C GLY A 34 -1.84 -3.89 4.91
N ALA A 35 -1.11 -5.00 4.94
CA ALA A 35 -1.21 -6.07 3.96
C ALA A 35 -2.61 -6.70 3.90
N LEU A 36 -3.26 -6.92 5.05
CA LEU A 36 -4.64 -7.39 5.11
C LEU A 36 -5.61 -6.42 4.40
N ILE A 37 -5.50 -5.12 4.70
CA ILE A 37 -6.32 -4.08 4.08
C ILE A 37 -6.09 -4.05 2.57
N TRP A 38 -4.85 -4.18 2.11
CA TRP A 38 -4.52 -4.16 0.68
C TRP A 38 -4.91 -5.42 -0.05
N GLY A 39 -4.86 -6.59 0.61
CA GLY A 39 -5.38 -7.84 0.06
C GLY A 39 -6.85 -7.72 -0.34
N VAL A 40 -7.67 -7.17 0.55
CA VAL A 40 -9.09 -6.88 0.24
C VAL A 40 -9.24 -5.74 -0.78
N ALA A 41 -8.30 -4.78 -0.80
CA ALA A 41 -8.36 -3.66 -1.73
C ALA A 41 -8.23 -4.07 -3.21
N PHE A 42 -7.62 -5.22 -3.53
CA PHE A 42 -7.60 -5.73 -4.91
C PHE A 42 -9.01 -5.98 -5.45
N VAL A 43 -9.94 -6.45 -4.61
CA VAL A 43 -11.35 -6.60 -4.98
C VAL A 43 -11.97 -5.23 -5.26
N ALA A 44 -11.78 -4.26 -4.37
CA ALA A 44 -12.30 -2.91 -4.56
C ALA A 44 -11.71 -2.22 -5.81
N GLN A 45 -10.43 -2.44 -6.12
CA GLN A 45 -9.78 -1.92 -7.32
C GLN A 45 -10.34 -2.56 -8.61
N SER A 46 -10.55 -3.87 -8.60
CA SER A 46 -11.16 -4.60 -9.71
C SER A 46 -12.60 -4.13 -9.96
N GLU A 47 -13.42 -4.04 -8.92
CA GLU A 47 -14.79 -3.50 -9.04
C GLU A 47 -14.78 -2.04 -9.49
N GLY A 48 -13.88 -1.21 -8.95
CA GLY A 48 -13.76 0.20 -9.33
C GLY A 48 -13.44 0.41 -10.81
N SER A 49 -12.65 -0.50 -11.42
CA SER A 49 -12.30 -0.44 -12.84
C SER A 49 -13.49 -0.67 -13.78
N ASN A 50 -14.59 -1.26 -13.29
CA ASN A 50 -15.83 -1.41 -14.05
C ASN A 50 -16.59 -0.08 -14.21
N TYR A 51 -16.28 0.91 -13.40
CA TYR A 51 -17.03 2.18 -13.34
C TYR A 51 -16.23 3.37 -13.86
N MET A 52 -14.91 3.38 -13.73
CA MET A 52 -14.10 4.53 -14.07
C MET A 52 -12.70 4.16 -14.52
N GLY A 53 -12.05 5.04 -15.28
CA GLY A 53 -10.68 4.88 -15.72
C GLY A 53 -9.68 4.88 -14.56
N SER A 54 -8.52 4.28 -14.79
CA SER A 54 -7.49 4.07 -13.77
C SER A 54 -6.98 5.37 -13.16
N ALA A 55 -6.78 6.41 -13.96
CA ALA A 55 -6.29 7.70 -13.47
C ALA A 55 -7.32 8.40 -12.59
N THR A 56 -8.60 8.36 -12.97
CA THR A 56 -9.72 8.89 -12.18
C THR A 56 -9.84 8.18 -10.83
N PHE A 57 -9.80 6.85 -10.82
CA PHE A 57 -9.88 6.05 -9.59
C PHE A 57 -8.74 6.41 -8.63
N ILE A 58 -7.50 6.50 -9.13
CA ILE A 58 -6.33 6.88 -8.33
C ILE A 58 -6.47 8.32 -7.82
N GLY A 59 -6.85 9.25 -8.71
CA GLY A 59 -7.04 10.64 -8.35
C GLY A 59 -7.98 10.80 -7.16
N ILE A 60 -9.19 10.26 -7.28
CA ILE A 60 -10.24 10.40 -6.27
C ILE A 60 -9.85 9.68 -4.97
N ARG A 61 -9.40 8.41 -5.03
CA ARG A 61 -9.10 7.64 -3.81
C ARG A 61 -7.99 8.27 -2.96
N PHE A 62 -6.93 8.80 -3.60
CA PHE A 62 -5.82 9.39 -2.84
C PHE A 62 -6.15 10.81 -2.34
N LEU A 63 -6.91 11.61 -3.10
CA LEU A 63 -7.41 12.89 -2.58
C LEU A 63 -8.37 12.69 -1.41
N LEU A 64 -9.25 11.68 -1.48
CA LEU A 64 -10.11 11.29 -0.37
C LEU A 64 -9.27 10.84 0.83
N GLY A 65 -8.22 10.03 0.61
CA GLY A 65 -7.28 9.63 1.66
C GLY A 65 -6.58 10.82 2.32
N ALA A 66 -6.13 11.80 1.53
CA ALA A 66 -5.56 13.04 2.05
C ALA A 66 -6.57 13.83 2.90
N LEU A 67 -7.80 13.97 2.42
CA LEU A 67 -8.89 14.67 3.13
C LEU A 67 -9.20 14.03 4.48
N VAL A 68 -9.30 12.70 4.52
CA VAL A 68 -9.55 11.93 5.75
C VAL A 68 -8.45 12.14 6.80
N LEU A 69 -7.20 12.35 6.39
CA LEU A 69 -6.11 12.59 7.33
C LEU A 69 -6.09 14.01 7.94
N LEU A 70 -6.75 14.99 7.32
CA LEU A 70 -6.70 16.39 7.78
C LEU A 70 -7.11 16.60 9.25
N PRO A 71 -8.23 16.03 9.75
CA PRO A 71 -8.60 16.20 11.16
C PRO A 71 -7.57 15.60 12.11
N PHE A 72 -6.99 14.44 11.76
CA PHE A 72 -5.96 13.78 12.58
C PHE A 72 -4.66 14.58 12.62
N ILE A 73 -4.27 15.21 11.50
CA ILE A 73 -3.10 16.10 11.43
C ILE A 73 -3.34 17.32 12.32
N ARG A 74 -4.52 17.98 12.20
CA ARG A 74 -4.86 19.15 13.03
C ARG A 74 -4.84 18.81 14.51
N LEU A 75 -5.37 17.65 14.90
CA LEU A 75 -5.36 17.19 16.28
C LEU A 75 -3.92 16.91 16.77
N SER A 76 -3.10 16.25 15.95
CA SER A 76 -1.68 16.00 16.24
C SER A 76 -0.89 17.31 16.41
N GLU A 77 -1.16 18.32 15.57
CA GLU A 77 -0.51 19.63 15.65
C GLU A 77 -0.89 20.42 16.90
N ARG A 78 -2.16 20.36 17.32
CA ARG A 78 -2.62 21.02 18.56
C ARG A 78 -1.92 20.49 19.82
N ARG A 79 -1.49 19.24 19.82
CA ARG A 79 -0.79 18.58 20.93
C ARG A 79 0.72 18.80 20.90
N ARG A 80 1.29 19.38 19.84
CA ARG A 80 2.71 19.66 19.73
C ARG A 80 3.07 20.91 20.52
N THR A 81 4.07 20.79 21.39
CA THR A 81 4.64 21.91 22.16
C THR A 81 5.58 22.77 21.32
N VAL A 82 6.23 22.17 20.30
CA VAL A 82 7.17 22.87 19.40
C VAL A 82 6.58 22.93 17.99
N ARG A 83 6.50 24.13 17.45
CA ARG A 83 6.04 24.34 16.06
C ARG A 83 7.16 24.04 15.06
N GLU A 84 6.80 23.42 13.96
CA GLU A 84 7.73 23.17 12.85
C GLU A 84 8.17 24.49 12.20
N THR A 85 9.46 24.59 11.91
CA THR A 85 10.03 25.69 11.14
C THR A 85 9.58 25.64 9.67
N PRO A 86 9.64 26.76 8.94
CA PRO A 86 9.37 26.76 7.49
C PRO A 86 10.28 25.82 6.70
N ALA A 87 11.53 25.65 7.13
CA ALA A 87 12.48 24.74 6.51
C ALA A 87 12.08 23.28 6.69
N GLU A 88 11.65 22.87 7.89
CA GLU A 88 11.16 21.52 8.17
C GLU A 88 9.89 21.20 7.38
N LYS A 89 8.96 22.16 7.29
CA LYS A 89 7.75 22.00 6.45
C LYS A 89 8.13 21.78 5.00
N LYS A 90 9.03 22.60 4.44
CA LYS A 90 9.49 22.46 3.06
C LYS A 90 10.19 21.11 2.83
N ALA A 91 10.97 20.63 3.78
CA ALA A 91 11.62 19.33 3.71
C ALA A 91 10.60 18.18 3.72
N CYS A 92 9.57 18.25 4.60
CA CYS A 92 8.48 17.27 4.65
C CYS A 92 7.68 17.24 3.32
N TRP A 93 7.39 18.42 2.74
CA TRP A 93 6.74 18.52 1.44
C TRP A 93 7.55 17.88 0.31
N ARG A 94 8.87 18.12 0.26
CA ARG A 94 9.75 17.48 -0.72
C ARG A 94 9.80 15.97 -0.56
N ALA A 95 9.93 15.49 0.66
CA ALA A 95 9.93 14.05 0.97
C ALA A 95 8.60 13.40 0.57
N GLY A 96 7.47 14.01 0.97
CA GLY A 96 6.14 13.54 0.62
C GLY A 96 5.88 13.58 -0.88
N ALA A 97 6.39 14.59 -1.59
CA ALA A 97 6.27 14.68 -3.05
C ALA A 97 7.04 13.55 -3.76
N ILE A 98 8.24 13.21 -3.30
CA ILE A 98 9.01 12.07 -3.84
C ILE A 98 8.24 10.75 -3.59
N CYS A 99 7.75 10.53 -2.38
CA CYS A 99 6.94 9.35 -2.05
C CYS A 99 5.65 9.32 -2.88
N GLY A 100 4.97 10.46 -3.04
CA GLY A 100 3.72 10.59 -3.79
C GLY A 100 3.89 10.38 -5.29
N PHE A 101 4.99 10.82 -5.87
CA PHE A 101 5.32 10.56 -7.26
C PHE A 101 5.48 9.06 -7.53
N TRP A 102 6.31 8.37 -6.74
CA TRP A 102 6.51 6.93 -6.88
C TRP A 102 5.23 6.15 -6.59
N LEU A 103 4.45 6.59 -5.61
CA LEU A 103 3.15 6.01 -5.31
C LEU A 103 2.18 6.15 -6.48
N PHE A 104 2.14 7.31 -7.14
CA PHE A 104 1.31 7.54 -8.32
C PHE A 104 1.69 6.59 -9.46
N VAL A 105 2.97 6.57 -9.83
CA VAL A 105 3.45 5.74 -10.96
C VAL A 105 3.16 4.26 -10.70
N ALA A 106 3.44 3.78 -9.48
CA ALA A 106 3.19 2.39 -9.10
C ALA A 106 1.71 2.05 -9.11
N SER A 107 0.88 2.91 -8.50
CA SER A 107 -0.57 2.70 -8.44
C SER A 107 -1.24 2.79 -9.81
N PHE A 108 -0.72 3.65 -10.70
CA PHE A 108 -1.23 3.78 -12.06
C PHE A 108 -0.98 2.50 -12.86
N PHE A 109 0.25 1.97 -12.84
CA PHE A 109 0.54 0.69 -13.49
C PHE A 109 -0.26 -0.47 -12.90
N GLN A 110 -0.45 -0.51 -11.58
CA GLN A 110 -1.26 -1.54 -10.93
C GLN A 110 -2.72 -1.47 -11.36
N GLN A 111 -3.33 -0.29 -11.27
CA GLN A 111 -4.74 -0.10 -11.61
C GLN A 111 -5.00 -0.35 -13.10
N GLU A 112 -4.09 0.10 -13.97
CA GLU A 112 -4.18 -0.14 -15.40
C GLU A 112 -4.06 -1.62 -15.74
N GLY A 113 -3.13 -2.34 -15.12
CA GLY A 113 -3.02 -3.78 -15.30
C GLY A 113 -4.26 -4.54 -14.81
N ILE A 114 -4.89 -4.12 -13.72
CA ILE A 114 -6.17 -4.68 -13.23
C ILE A 114 -7.29 -4.37 -14.24
N ALA A 115 -7.36 -3.14 -14.75
CA ALA A 115 -8.37 -2.73 -15.72
C ALA A 115 -8.25 -3.49 -17.06
N LEU A 116 -7.04 -3.89 -17.45
CA LEU A 116 -6.78 -4.73 -18.63
C LEU A 116 -7.08 -6.21 -18.41
N GLY A 117 -7.52 -6.62 -17.23
CA GLY A 117 -7.99 -7.97 -16.94
C GLY A 117 -7.03 -8.85 -16.15
N ALA A 118 -5.98 -8.30 -15.54
CA ALA A 118 -5.16 -9.09 -14.61
C ALA A 118 -6.05 -9.63 -13.47
N SER A 119 -6.06 -10.96 -13.28
CA SER A 119 -6.74 -11.54 -12.14
C SER A 119 -6.12 -11.05 -10.83
N THR A 120 -6.93 -10.93 -9.77
CA THR A 120 -6.48 -10.44 -8.47
C THR A 120 -5.29 -11.22 -7.91
N GLY A 121 -5.28 -12.56 -8.08
CA GLY A 121 -4.16 -13.41 -7.67
C GLY A 121 -2.89 -13.16 -8.49
N LYS A 122 -3.00 -13.09 -9.82
CA LYS A 122 -1.86 -12.82 -10.70
C LYS A 122 -1.29 -11.41 -10.47
N ALA A 123 -2.18 -10.41 -10.31
CA ALA A 123 -1.80 -9.05 -9.97
C ALA A 123 -1.05 -8.98 -8.63
N GLY A 124 -1.57 -9.65 -7.59
CA GLY A 124 -0.92 -9.75 -6.30
C GLY A 124 0.45 -10.42 -6.37
N PHE A 125 0.59 -11.54 -7.11
CA PHE A 125 1.87 -12.23 -7.28
C PHE A 125 2.93 -11.35 -7.95
N ILE A 126 2.60 -10.75 -9.11
CA ILE A 126 3.58 -9.98 -9.87
C ILE A 126 3.95 -8.69 -9.13
N THR A 127 2.97 -8.02 -8.50
CA THR A 127 3.27 -6.86 -7.64
C THR A 127 4.21 -7.24 -6.50
N ALA A 128 3.98 -8.38 -5.84
CA ALA A 128 4.81 -8.84 -4.72
C ALA A 128 6.27 -9.17 -5.10
N ILE A 129 6.63 -9.20 -6.40
CA ILE A 129 8.03 -9.34 -6.85
C ILE A 129 8.91 -8.19 -6.30
N TYR A 130 8.31 -7.09 -5.82
CA TYR A 130 9.06 -6.05 -5.10
C TYR A 130 9.88 -6.60 -3.92
N ILE A 131 9.53 -7.76 -3.34
CA ILE A 131 10.33 -8.42 -2.29
C ILE A 131 11.76 -8.76 -2.74
N VAL A 132 11.96 -9.00 -4.02
CA VAL A 132 13.27 -9.23 -4.63
C VAL A 132 13.94 -7.90 -5.01
N ILE A 133 13.16 -6.97 -5.55
CA ILE A 133 13.67 -5.70 -6.09
C ILE A 133 14.13 -4.77 -4.97
N VAL A 134 13.39 -4.70 -3.85
CA VAL A 134 13.70 -3.82 -2.71
C VAL A 134 15.10 -4.07 -2.14
N PRO A 135 15.53 -5.30 -1.80
CA PRO A 135 16.88 -5.53 -1.29
C PRO A 135 17.97 -5.24 -2.32
N ILE A 136 17.72 -5.51 -3.61
CA ILE A 136 18.66 -5.21 -4.69
C ILE A 136 18.83 -3.69 -4.83
N LEU A 137 17.75 -2.94 -4.94
CA LEU A 137 17.80 -1.48 -5.01
C LEU A 137 18.34 -0.87 -3.69
N GLY A 138 18.01 -1.45 -2.54
CA GLY A 138 18.53 -1.04 -1.24
C GLY A 138 20.06 -1.17 -1.17
N LEU A 139 20.62 -2.23 -1.76
CA LEU A 139 22.06 -2.41 -1.87
C LEU A 139 22.69 -1.39 -2.83
N ILE A 140 22.10 -1.19 -4.00
CA ILE A 140 22.64 -0.29 -5.04
C ILE A 140 22.57 1.17 -4.60
N LEU A 141 21.41 1.63 -4.11
CA LEU A 141 21.16 3.05 -3.83
C LEU A 141 21.68 3.49 -2.46
N TYR A 142 21.59 2.61 -1.45
CA TYR A 142 21.86 2.97 -0.06
C TYR A 142 22.97 2.13 0.58
N LYS A 143 23.58 1.20 -0.19
CA LYS A 143 24.60 0.26 0.30
C LYS A 143 24.13 -0.58 1.51
N LYS A 144 22.80 -0.72 1.68
CA LYS A 144 22.20 -1.56 2.73
C LYS A 144 22.35 -3.03 2.34
N ARG A 145 23.14 -3.75 3.13
CA ARG A 145 23.31 -5.20 2.93
C ARG A 145 22.17 -5.96 3.58
N THR A 146 21.71 -6.99 2.91
CA THR A 146 20.65 -7.89 3.40
C THR A 146 21.28 -9.21 3.81
N GLY A 147 20.99 -9.70 5.02
CA GLY A 147 21.53 -10.94 5.55
C GLY A 147 21.01 -12.18 4.80
N LEU A 148 21.78 -13.27 4.84
CA LEU A 148 21.47 -14.53 4.14
C LEU A 148 20.09 -15.09 4.53
N ALA A 149 19.70 -15.00 5.80
CA ALA A 149 18.40 -15.48 6.28
C ALA A 149 17.23 -14.76 5.60
N VAL A 150 17.36 -13.46 5.34
CA VAL A 150 16.35 -12.67 4.61
C VAL A 150 16.28 -13.10 3.14
N TRP A 151 17.42 -13.36 2.49
CA TRP A 151 17.45 -13.89 1.12
C TRP A 151 16.80 -15.28 1.02
N ILE A 152 17.05 -16.17 1.99
CA ILE A 152 16.36 -17.47 2.06
C ILE A 152 14.84 -17.24 2.18
N GLY A 153 14.40 -16.31 3.06
CA GLY A 153 13.00 -15.93 3.18
C GLY A 153 12.42 -15.39 1.87
N VAL A 154 13.16 -14.53 1.14
CA VAL A 154 12.73 -14.01 -0.16
C VAL A 154 12.50 -15.13 -1.17
N VAL A 155 13.42 -16.10 -1.27
CA VAL A 155 13.27 -17.24 -2.19
C VAL A 155 12.07 -18.12 -1.82
N ILE A 156 11.90 -18.43 -0.53
CA ILE A 156 10.75 -19.23 -0.05
C ILE A 156 9.44 -18.47 -0.29
N SER A 157 9.42 -17.16 0.00
CA SER A 157 8.24 -16.31 -0.24
C SER A 157 7.87 -16.28 -1.72
N LEU A 158 8.85 -16.13 -2.62
CA LEU A 158 8.62 -16.13 -4.06
C LEU A 158 8.05 -17.47 -4.55
N ALA A 159 8.58 -18.59 -4.06
CA ALA A 159 8.05 -19.92 -4.35
C ALA A 159 6.61 -20.07 -3.83
N GLY A 160 6.34 -19.61 -2.61
CA GLY A 160 5.01 -19.63 -2.02
C GLY A 160 4.00 -18.78 -2.80
N LEU A 161 4.39 -17.55 -3.19
CA LEU A 161 3.58 -16.67 -4.03
C LEU A 161 3.30 -17.28 -5.41
N TYR A 162 4.29 -17.96 -6.01
CA TYR A 162 4.09 -18.66 -7.26
C TYR A 162 3.04 -19.77 -7.13
N LEU A 163 3.13 -20.60 -6.09
CA LEU A 163 2.13 -21.65 -5.85
C LEU A 163 0.75 -21.09 -5.54
N LEU A 164 0.67 -19.96 -4.82
CA LEU A 164 -0.57 -19.30 -4.41
C LEU A 164 -1.31 -18.66 -5.58
N CYS A 165 -0.60 -17.96 -6.46
CA CYS A 165 -1.22 -17.02 -7.38
C CYS A 165 -1.18 -17.45 -8.85
N VAL A 166 -0.26 -18.35 -9.25
CA VAL A 166 -0.12 -18.78 -10.64
C VAL A 166 -0.89 -20.09 -10.86
N THR A 167 -2.06 -20.00 -11.45
CA THR A 167 -2.90 -21.15 -11.87
C THR A 167 -2.87 -21.27 -13.38
N GLY A 168 -2.36 -22.41 -13.90
CA GLY A 168 -2.28 -22.66 -15.34
C GLY A 168 -0.94 -22.28 -15.99
N GLU A 169 -0.92 -22.14 -17.31
CA GLU A 169 0.27 -21.75 -18.07
C GLU A 169 0.57 -20.26 -17.85
N PHE A 170 1.83 -19.99 -17.53
CA PHE A 170 2.31 -18.61 -17.36
C PHE A 170 2.69 -18.05 -18.74
N ALA A 171 1.72 -17.45 -19.43
CA ALA A 171 1.97 -16.65 -20.63
C ALA A 171 2.07 -15.17 -20.24
N LEU A 172 3.16 -14.51 -20.62
CA LEU A 172 3.35 -13.08 -20.35
C LEU A 172 2.43 -12.26 -21.24
N GLN A 173 1.56 -11.47 -20.63
CA GLN A 173 0.59 -10.61 -21.29
C GLN A 173 0.90 -9.13 -21.04
N LYS A 174 0.20 -8.21 -21.70
CA LYS A 174 0.42 -6.76 -21.54
C LYS A 174 0.23 -6.28 -20.10
N GLU A 175 -0.83 -6.77 -19.45
CA GLU A 175 -1.12 -6.48 -18.05
C GLU A 175 -0.01 -6.94 -17.10
N ASP A 176 0.70 -8.04 -17.42
CA ASP A 176 1.82 -8.53 -16.61
C ASP A 176 3.01 -7.59 -16.66
N ILE A 177 3.27 -6.97 -17.83
CA ILE A 177 4.32 -5.97 -17.98
C ILE A 177 4.01 -4.76 -17.10
N LEU A 178 2.76 -4.29 -17.08
CA LEU A 178 2.34 -3.20 -16.19
C LEU A 178 2.51 -3.57 -14.72
N MET A 179 2.18 -4.80 -14.33
CA MET A 179 2.37 -5.28 -12.96
C MET A 179 3.86 -5.39 -12.59
N LEU A 180 4.74 -5.77 -13.51
CA LEU A 180 6.19 -5.74 -13.28
C LEU A 180 6.72 -4.32 -13.10
N LEU A 181 6.26 -3.37 -13.92
CA LEU A 181 6.56 -1.95 -13.77
C LEU A 181 6.02 -1.40 -12.44
N CYS A 182 4.84 -1.84 -12.02
CA CYS A 182 4.27 -1.55 -10.71
C CYS A 182 5.19 -2.06 -9.59
N ALA A 183 5.61 -3.33 -9.61
CA ALA A 183 6.53 -3.90 -8.62
C ALA A 183 7.85 -3.12 -8.53
N PHE A 184 8.42 -2.74 -9.68
CA PHE A 184 9.64 -1.95 -9.75
C PHE A 184 9.45 -0.56 -9.13
N THR A 185 8.38 0.13 -9.47
CA THR A 185 8.11 1.49 -8.98
C THR A 185 7.65 1.53 -7.53
N PHE A 186 6.90 0.52 -7.05
CA PHE A 186 6.65 0.36 -5.61
C PHE A 186 7.91 0.13 -4.81
N SER A 187 8.91 -0.54 -5.37
CA SER A 187 10.21 -0.71 -4.69
C SER A 187 10.87 0.63 -4.39
N PHE A 188 10.79 1.61 -5.29
CA PHE A 188 11.26 2.98 -5.01
C PHE A 188 10.40 3.67 -3.96
N GLN A 189 9.08 3.51 -3.97
CA GLN A 189 8.19 4.07 -2.96
C GLN A 189 8.51 3.52 -1.57
N ILE A 190 8.69 2.20 -1.44
CA ILE A 190 9.06 1.52 -0.19
C ILE A 190 10.38 2.06 0.35
N LEU A 191 11.40 2.19 -0.51
CA LEU A 191 12.71 2.72 -0.13
C LEU A 191 12.66 4.23 0.19
N ALA A 192 11.81 5.00 -0.48
CA ALA A 192 11.60 6.41 -0.15
C ALA A 192 10.95 6.57 1.23
N ILE A 193 9.93 5.75 1.54
CA ILE A 193 9.32 5.72 2.88
C ILE A 193 10.35 5.33 3.94
N ASP A 194 11.16 4.29 3.71
CA ASP A 194 12.23 3.89 4.63
C ASP A 194 13.20 5.05 4.94
N ARG A 195 13.56 5.82 3.92
CA ARG A 195 14.47 6.96 4.05
C ARG A 195 13.85 8.14 4.80
N PHE A 196 12.59 8.45 4.52
CA PHE A 196 11.97 9.71 4.99
C PHE A 196 11.10 9.53 6.24
N SER A 197 10.49 8.37 6.48
CA SER A 197 9.61 8.17 7.63
C SER A 197 10.26 8.42 8.99
N PRO A 198 11.58 8.17 9.23
CA PRO A 198 12.20 8.49 10.50
C PRO A 198 12.30 9.99 10.78
N GLN A 199 12.34 10.82 9.72
CA GLN A 199 12.61 12.26 9.80
C GLN A 199 11.37 13.12 10.01
N PHE A 200 10.18 12.60 9.63
CA PHE A 200 8.95 13.39 9.58
C PHE A 200 7.81 12.73 10.36
N ASN A 201 6.77 13.54 10.65
CA ASN A 201 5.53 13.01 11.18
C ASN A 201 4.83 12.15 10.12
N ALA A 202 4.46 10.92 10.47
CA ALA A 202 3.90 9.94 9.55
C ALA A 202 2.60 10.42 8.88
N LEU A 203 1.69 11.07 9.65
CA LEU A 203 0.42 11.59 9.11
C LEU A 203 0.65 12.70 8.09
N LYS A 204 1.62 13.60 8.34
CA LYS A 204 1.96 14.67 7.40
C LYS A 204 2.61 14.12 6.13
N LEU A 205 3.55 13.20 6.29
CA LEU A 205 4.20 12.54 5.16
C LEU A 205 3.17 11.79 4.30
N ALA A 206 2.24 11.06 4.93
CA ALA A 206 1.14 10.38 4.27
C ALA A 206 0.23 11.36 3.51
N ALA A 207 -0.21 12.44 4.16
CA ALA A 207 -1.11 13.41 3.54
C ALA A 207 -0.48 14.10 2.33
N VAL A 208 0.80 14.50 2.41
CA VAL A 208 1.51 15.10 1.27
C VAL A 208 1.68 14.07 0.14
N GLN A 209 2.07 12.84 0.46
CA GLN A 209 2.18 11.74 -0.51
C GLN A 209 0.85 11.53 -1.23
N PHE A 210 -0.29 11.49 -0.51
CA PHE A 210 -1.61 11.29 -1.11
C PHE A 210 -2.06 12.51 -1.92
N LEU A 211 -1.81 13.72 -1.44
CA LEU A 211 -2.13 14.93 -2.19
C LEU A 211 -1.40 14.96 -3.53
N VAL A 212 -0.11 14.65 -3.55
CA VAL A 212 0.67 14.61 -4.78
C VAL A 212 0.21 13.49 -5.70
N CYS A 213 0.06 12.27 -5.17
CA CYS A 213 -0.42 11.11 -5.94
C CYS A 213 -1.81 11.37 -6.53
N GLY A 214 -2.74 11.87 -5.73
CA GLY A 214 -4.11 12.16 -6.16
C GLY A 214 -4.17 13.30 -7.18
N THR A 215 -3.38 14.37 -6.99
CA THR A 215 -3.29 15.47 -7.96
C THR A 215 -2.74 14.98 -9.30
N LEU A 216 -1.68 14.16 -9.30
CA LEU A 216 -1.14 13.57 -10.53
C LEU A 216 -2.18 12.67 -11.19
N GLY A 217 -2.94 11.89 -10.41
CA GLY A 217 -4.04 11.07 -10.91
C GLY A 217 -5.10 11.91 -11.63
N VAL A 218 -5.55 13.02 -11.02
CA VAL A 218 -6.52 13.93 -11.64
C VAL A 218 -5.95 14.58 -12.91
N LEU A 219 -4.69 15.03 -12.88
CA LEU A 219 -4.05 15.63 -14.05
C LEU A 219 -3.95 14.65 -15.22
N VAL A 220 -3.64 13.38 -14.96
CA VAL A 220 -3.58 12.33 -16.00
C VAL A 220 -4.99 11.90 -16.43
N ALA A 221 -5.98 11.93 -15.54
CA ALA A 221 -7.38 11.62 -15.88
C ALA A 221 -7.95 12.57 -16.94
N ILE A 222 -7.51 13.83 -16.99
CA ILE A 222 -8.00 14.80 -17.98
C ILE A 222 -7.77 14.30 -19.42
N PRO A 223 -6.53 14.02 -19.88
CA PRO A 223 -6.30 13.55 -21.25
C PRO A 223 -6.65 12.07 -21.45
N VAL A 224 -6.52 11.21 -20.44
CA VAL A 224 -6.67 9.75 -20.61
C VAL A 224 -8.11 9.31 -20.43
N ASP A 225 -8.78 9.72 -19.36
CA ASP A 225 -10.13 9.24 -19.04
C ASP A 225 -11.22 10.18 -19.56
N ILE A 226 -11.08 11.52 -19.29
CA ILE A 226 -12.13 12.50 -19.59
C ILE A 226 -12.16 12.84 -21.09
N ALA A 227 -11.01 13.11 -21.70
CA ALA A 227 -10.96 13.49 -23.11
C ALA A 227 -11.32 12.33 -24.04
N SER A 228 -11.01 11.08 -23.65
CA SER A 228 -11.33 9.89 -24.44
C SER A 228 -12.82 9.51 -24.38
N ALA A 229 -13.44 9.60 -23.20
CA ALA A 229 -14.84 9.21 -23.00
C ALA A 229 -15.85 10.35 -23.21
N GLY A 230 -15.38 11.61 -23.06
CA GLY A 230 -16.23 12.79 -22.94
C GLY A 230 -16.73 13.01 -21.49
N PHE A 231 -16.88 14.28 -21.09
CA PHE A 231 -17.18 14.64 -19.70
C PHE A 231 -18.47 13.98 -19.15
N ALA A 232 -19.53 13.91 -19.94
CA ALA A 232 -20.81 13.33 -19.49
C ALA A 232 -20.68 11.81 -19.21
N ALA A 233 -20.02 11.07 -20.08
CA ALA A 233 -19.81 9.63 -19.92
C ALA A 233 -18.85 9.33 -18.76
N TRP A 234 -17.82 10.16 -18.60
CA TRP A 234 -16.90 10.08 -17.47
C TRP A 234 -17.58 10.36 -16.13
N ALA A 235 -18.48 11.36 -16.07
CA ALA A 235 -19.14 11.76 -14.82
C ALA A 235 -20.28 10.83 -14.41
N ALA A 236 -20.94 10.14 -15.36
CA ALA A 236 -22.12 9.32 -15.11
C ALA A 236 -21.90 8.22 -14.03
N PRO A 237 -20.79 7.45 -14.02
CA PRO A 237 -20.55 6.45 -12.98
C PRO A 237 -20.38 7.04 -11.58
N LEU A 238 -19.94 8.30 -11.46
CA LEU A 238 -19.79 8.97 -10.16
C LEU A 238 -21.14 9.27 -9.48
N ALA A 239 -22.25 9.15 -10.20
CA ALA A 239 -23.59 9.20 -9.62
C ALA A 239 -24.06 7.83 -9.06
N SER A 240 -23.29 6.75 -9.26
CA SER A 240 -23.64 5.40 -8.88
C SER A 240 -23.07 5.03 -7.51
N TRP A 241 -23.90 4.50 -6.60
CA TRP A 241 -23.46 4.09 -5.28
C TRP A 241 -22.41 2.95 -5.28
N PRO A 242 -22.49 1.91 -6.15
CA PRO A 242 -21.46 0.88 -6.24
C PRO A 242 -20.05 1.43 -6.54
N ALA A 243 -19.94 2.45 -7.40
CA ALA A 243 -18.66 3.11 -7.68
C ALA A 243 -18.07 3.75 -6.40
N TRP A 244 -18.93 4.37 -5.57
CA TRP A 244 -18.49 4.98 -4.31
C TRP A 244 -18.11 3.95 -3.25
N ILE A 245 -18.71 2.76 -3.20
CA ILE A 245 -18.28 1.70 -2.28
C ILE A 245 -16.80 1.36 -2.53
N SER A 246 -16.42 1.16 -3.79
CA SER A 246 -15.03 0.89 -4.18
C SER A 246 -14.10 2.07 -3.85
N LEU A 247 -14.53 3.30 -4.15
CA LEU A 247 -13.75 4.52 -3.87
C LEU A 247 -13.59 4.77 -2.36
N LEU A 248 -14.64 4.57 -1.55
CA LEU A 248 -14.59 4.78 -0.10
C LEU A 248 -13.68 3.74 0.55
N TYR A 249 -13.78 2.46 0.17
CA TYR A 249 -12.84 1.45 0.63
C TYR A 249 -11.39 1.80 0.26
N ALA A 250 -11.16 2.10 -1.02
CA ALA A 250 -9.84 2.40 -1.52
C ALA A 250 -9.27 3.71 -0.94
N GLY A 251 -10.09 4.74 -0.74
CA GLY A 251 -9.66 6.04 -0.21
C GLY A 251 -9.45 6.03 1.31
N ILE A 252 -10.39 5.45 2.05
CA ILE A 252 -10.35 5.48 3.53
C ILE A 252 -9.49 4.35 4.07
N LEU A 253 -9.84 3.09 3.77
CA LEU A 253 -9.14 1.95 4.34
C LEU A 253 -7.80 1.72 3.66
N SER A 254 -7.77 1.58 2.33
CA SER A 254 -6.53 1.26 1.62
C SER A 254 -5.55 2.45 1.60
N SER A 255 -6.02 3.66 1.27
CA SER A 255 -5.14 4.83 1.22
C SER A 255 -4.90 5.41 2.63
N ALA A 256 -5.89 6.01 3.29
CA ALA A 256 -5.64 6.74 4.54
C ALA A 256 -5.12 5.83 5.66
N VAL A 257 -5.71 4.65 5.87
CA VAL A 257 -5.27 3.73 6.93
C VAL A 257 -4.06 2.91 6.46
N GLY A 258 -4.17 2.15 5.38
CA GLY A 258 -3.15 1.18 4.94
C GLY A 258 -1.77 1.81 4.73
N TYR A 259 -1.66 2.87 3.92
CA TYR A 259 -0.36 3.54 3.71
C TYR A 259 0.14 4.31 4.95
N THR A 260 -0.75 4.78 5.83
CA THR A 260 -0.30 5.35 7.11
C THR A 260 0.30 4.27 8.01
N LEU A 261 -0.31 3.08 8.07
CA LEU A 261 0.26 1.90 8.76
C LEU A 261 1.62 1.52 8.17
N GLN A 262 1.77 1.56 6.84
CA GLN A 262 3.06 1.35 6.18
C GLN A 262 4.12 2.36 6.66
N ILE A 263 3.82 3.65 6.60
CA ILE A 263 4.78 4.69 6.97
C ILE A 263 5.20 4.56 8.43
N VAL A 264 4.25 4.28 9.34
CA VAL A 264 4.54 4.08 10.76
C VAL A 264 5.30 2.76 10.98
N GLY A 265 4.88 1.69 10.33
CA GLY A 265 5.48 0.36 10.47
C GLY A 265 6.89 0.27 9.87
N GLN A 266 7.17 1.00 8.79
CA GLN A 266 8.51 1.05 8.20
C GLN A 266 9.49 1.94 8.96
N LYS A 267 9.02 2.79 9.87
CA LYS A 267 9.89 3.73 10.59
C LYS A 267 10.96 3.00 11.41
N GLY A 268 12.21 3.04 10.93
CA GLY A 268 13.34 2.36 11.57
C GLY A 268 13.34 0.83 11.45
N PHE A 269 12.49 0.28 10.57
CA PHE A 269 12.39 -1.15 10.28
C PHE A 269 13.12 -1.51 8.99
N ASN A 270 13.67 -2.71 8.88
CA ASN A 270 14.39 -3.13 7.68
C ASN A 270 13.45 -3.15 6.46
N PRO A 271 13.74 -2.41 5.36
CA PRO A 271 12.83 -2.29 4.22
C PRO A 271 12.59 -3.61 3.48
N THR A 272 13.56 -4.52 3.47
CA THR A 272 13.38 -5.85 2.87
C THR A 272 12.41 -6.70 3.68
N VAL A 273 12.55 -6.72 5.02
CA VAL A 273 11.61 -7.44 5.88
C VAL A 273 10.22 -6.78 5.83
N ALA A 274 10.18 -5.45 5.74
CA ALA A 274 8.92 -4.72 5.54
C ALA A 274 8.22 -5.13 4.24
N SER A 275 8.97 -5.21 3.13
CA SER A 275 8.41 -5.66 1.84
C SER A 275 7.88 -7.10 1.90
N MET A 276 8.58 -8.00 2.60
CA MET A 276 8.10 -9.37 2.80
C MET A 276 6.80 -9.43 3.63
N LEU A 277 6.68 -8.61 4.69
CA LEU A 277 5.44 -8.51 5.46
C LEU A 277 4.28 -7.97 4.61
N MET A 278 4.56 -6.95 3.80
CA MET A 278 3.56 -6.36 2.91
C MET A 278 3.13 -7.32 1.80
N SER A 279 4.00 -8.23 1.32
CA SER A 279 3.63 -9.24 0.33
C SER A 279 2.58 -10.25 0.80
N LEU A 280 2.30 -10.30 2.12
CA LEU A 280 1.14 -11.02 2.65
C LEU A 280 -0.20 -10.52 2.08
N GLU A 281 -0.22 -9.32 1.45
CA GLU A 281 -1.39 -8.83 0.71
C GLU A 281 -1.90 -9.84 -0.31
N SER A 282 -1.00 -10.58 -0.97
CA SER A 282 -1.38 -11.63 -1.94
C SER A 282 -2.07 -12.81 -1.26
N VAL A 283 -1.62 -13.20 -0.07
CA VAL A 283 -2.27 -14.25 0.73
C VAL A 283 -3.66 -13.79 1.20
N PHE A 284 -3.74 -12.55 1.70
CA PHE A 284 -5.01 -11.99 2.12
C PHE A 284 -5.97 -11.75 0.95
N ALA A 285 -5.46 -11.46 -0.26
CA ALA A 285 -6.30 -11.35 -1.47
C ALA A 285 -6.97 -12.68 -1.82
N VAL A 286 -6.22 -13.79 -1.78
CA VAL A 286 -6.78 -15.14 -2.02
C VAL A 286 -7.77 -15.53 -0.90
N LEU A 287 -7.44 -15.25 0.36
CA LEU A 287 -8.36 -15.51 1.49
C LEU A 287 -9.64 -14.66 1.39
N ALA A 288 -9.54 -13.41 0.97
CA ALA A 288 -10.70 -12.56 0.73
C ALA A 288 -11.56 -13.09 -0.43
N GLY A 289 -10.94 -13.55 -1.52
CA GLY A 289 -11.62 -14.22 -2.62
C GLY A 289 -12.38 -15.47 -2.16
N TRP A 290 -11.76 -16.29 -1.31
CA TRP A 290 -12.39 -17.48 -0.74
C TRP A 290 -13.56 -17.13 0.19
N LEU A 291 -13.36 -16.20 1.15
CA LEU A 291 -14.39 -15.89 2.16
C LEU A 291 -15.52 -14.99 1.64
N ILE A 292 -15.20 -14.00 0.77
CA ILE A 292 -16.18 -12.98 0.34
C ILE A 292 -16.83 -13.37 -0.99
N LEU A 293 -16.02 -13.90 -1.93
CA LEU A 293 -16.49 -14.26 -3.27
C LEU A 293 -16.81 -15.76 -3.40
N HIS A 294 -16.70 -16.52 -2.29
CA HIS A 294 -16.94 -17.98 -2.23
C HIS A 294 -16.13 -18.78 -3.27
N GLN A 295 -14.95 -18.29 -3.63
CA GLN A 295 -14.03 -18.99 -4.52
C GLN A 295 -13.44 -20.20 -3.80
N THR A 296 -13.20 -21.30 -4.53
CA THR A 296 -12.56 -22.49 -3.96
C THR A 296 -11.07 -22.29 -3.84
N MET A 297 -10.51 -22.58 -2.67
CA MET A 297 -9.06 -22.60 -2.45
C MET A 297 -8.52 -24.02 -2.64
N THR A 298 -7.55 -24.18 -3.54
CA THR A 298 -6.90 -25.47 -3.80
C THR A 298 -5.83 -25.78 -2.74
N LEU A 299 -5.47 -27.07 -2.60
CA LEU A 299 -4.37 -27.49 -1.74
C LEU A 299 -3.03 -26.78 -2.12
N ARG A 300 -2.80 -26.55 -3.42
CA ARG A 300 -1.65 -25.85 -3.92
C ARG A 300 -1.60 -24.41 -3.41
N GLU A 301 -2.71 -23.69 -3.44
CA GLU A 301 -2.83 -22.31 -2.92
C GLU A 301 -2.64 -22.28 -1.41
N ALA A 302 -3.20 -23.25 -0.68
CA ALA A 302 -3.01 -23.35 0.77
C ALA A 302 -1.53 -23.58 1.15
N ILE A 303 -0.82 -24.45 0.43
CA ILE A 303 0.62 -24.66 0.62
C ILE A 303 1.40 -23.38 0.29
N GLY A 304 1.04 -22.70 -0.81
CA GLY A 304 1.64 -21.42 -1.19
C GLY A 304 1.51 -20.36 -0.10
N ALA A 305 0.30 -20.19 0.46
CA ALA A 305 0.03 -19.29 1.58
C ALA A 305 0.89 -19.63 2.81
N ALA A 306 0.94 -20.91 3.19
CA ALA A 306 1.75 -21.37 4.33
C ALA A 306 3.24 -21.06 4.13
N LEU A 307 3.78 -21.28 2.93
CA LEU A 307 5.18 -20.95 2.61
C LEU A 307 5.48 -19.46 2.74
N VAL A 308 4.59 -18.57 2.31
CA VAL A 308 4.76 -17.12 2.47
C VAL A 308 4.81 -16.75 3.96
N PHE A 309 3.92 -17.29 4.78
CA PHE A 309 3.96 -17.06 6.23
C PHE A 309 5.25 -17.55 6.88
N VAL A 310 5.69 -18.78 6.54
CA VAL A 310 6.95 -19.35 7.04
C VAL A 310 8.15 -18.47 6.61
N ALA A 311 8.18 -18.01 5.37
CA ALA A 311 9.23 -17.13 4.86
C ALA A 311 9.33 -15.82 5.66
N VAL A 312 8.18 -15.19 5.96
CA VAL A 312 8.12 -13.98 6.78
C VAL A 312 8.65 -14.23 8.19
N ILE A 313 8.29 -15.36 8.81
CA ILE A 313 8.80 -15.74 10.14
C ILE A 313 10.32 -15.93 10.11
N ILE A 314 10.85 -16.67 9.14
CA ILE A 314 12.31 -16.88 8.97
C ILE A 314 13.06 -15.55 8.85
N ALA A 315 12.53 -14.62 8.05
CA ALA A 315 13.14 -13.31 7.87
C ALA A 315 13.17 -12.45 9.15
N GLN A 316 12.25 -12.68 10.10
CA GLN A 316 12.18 -11.95 11.36
C GLN A 316 12.97 -12.59 12.51
N LEU A 317 13.23 -13.91 12.46
CA LEU A 317 13.90 -14.63 13.53
C LEU A 317 15.37 -14.23 13.73
N ARG A 318 16.04 -13.72 12.70
CA ARG A 318 17.39 -13.20 12.81
C ARG A 318 17.34 -11.68 12.86
N LYS A 319 17.55 -11.10 14.06
CA LYS A 319 17.91 -9.69 14.18
C LYS A 319 19.08 -9.44 13.24
N THR A 320 18.87 -8.57 12.27
CA THR A 320 19.97 -8.03 11.45
C THR A 320 20.84 -7.19 12.39
N ASP A 321 22.02 -7.71 12.69
CA ASP A 321 23.12 -6.93 13.30
C ASP A 321 23.45 -5.73 12.41
#